data_5b44917ea3ef11691fdaa349a28e4653
#
_entry.id   5b44917ea3ef11691fdaa349a28e4653
#
_cell.length_a   1.000
_cell.length_b   1.000
_cell.length_c   1.000
_cell.angle_alpha   90.00
_cell.angle_beta   90.00
_cell.angle_gamma   90.00
#
_symmetry.space_group_name_H-M   'P 1'
#
loop_
_entity.id
_entity.type
_entity.pdbx_description
1 polymer ?
#
loop_
_entity_poly.entity_id
_entity_poly.type
_entity_poly.pdbx_seq_one_letter_code
_entity_poly.pdbx_strand_id
1 'polypeptide(L)'
;MNKKLLASVLSAAMVASVLAGCGSTASTDTATAATSAAAAATSEAAAAATSEAAAAATSEAAAADSTELAYKGEINLMHYSTSEESEGNGGSDGFRTMISNWETAHPDITLNQNVLANDEYKTQIATMAAADDLPDVFLLQGMNTKSWASQGLVMDLTDTIKASPYYDQYNQSYFTPFKDGDKMYALPALTGGTCTVVIYDKQMWADAGYDSFPDNWDDVKTAMAYFKDEGVDTIAFGNGGQWQANSDFLSTLGDRYTGKDWFQKIIDKDTSAKFTDDSWVKALQFTQDIFQSGIFNEDYNTVTNEDAREYYISGDAAAFIGGNWDESYIAATLKADDEEKYNNIGFAV
;
A
#
# COMPACT_ATOMS: atom_id res chain seq x y z
N MET A 1 -14.89 47.79 -1.49
CA MET A 1 -16.03 47.67 -0.55
C MET A 1 -16.11 46.22 -0.08
N ASN A 2 -15.74 46.03 1.11
CA ASN A 2 -15.91 44.99 2.12
C ASN A 2 -16.76 43.75 1.79
N LYS A 3 -16.07 42.58 1.86
CA LYS A 3 -16.67 41.32 2.24
C LYS A 3 -15.79 40.70 3.34
N LYS A 4 -15.98 41.13 4.55
CA LYS A 4 -15.65 40.46 5.80
C LYS A 4 -16.93 40.39 6.59
N LEU A 5 -17.21 39.25 7.18
CA LEU A 5 -18.22 38.87 8.17
C LEU A 5 -19.13 37.74 7.66
N LEU A 6 -18.76 36.54 8.05
CA LEU A 6 -19.65 35.53 8.68
C LEU A 6 -18.80 34.30 9.04
N ALA A 7 -18.20 34.35 10.18
CA ALA A 7 -17.69 33.18 10.90
C ALA A 7 -17.81 33.51 12.37
N SER A 8 -18.81 32.96 12.99
CA SER A 8 -18.87 32.66 14.43
C SER A 8 -20.31 32.33 14.80
N VAL A 9 -20.45 31.32 15.56
CA VAL A 9 -21.56 30.76 16.30
C VAL A 9 -21.88 29.33 15.85
N LEU A 10 -21.20 28.37 16.48
CA LEU A 10 -21.83 27.23 17.16
C LEU A 10 -20.75 26.53 18.00
N SER A 11 -20.66 26.96 19.24
CA SER A 11 -20.00 26.16 20.28
C SER A 11 -20.91 26.19 21.50
N ALA A 12 -21.03 25.05 22.11
CA ALA A 12 -21.62 24.79 23.42
C ALA A 12 -23.04 24.20 23.44
N ALA A 13 -23.06 22.89 23.60
CA ALA A 13 -23.87 22.29 24.66
C ALA A 13 -23.56 20.79 24.73
N MET A 14 -22.74 20.46 25.69
CA MET A 14 -22.65 19.09 26.15
C MET A 14 -22.24 19.11 27.61
N VAL A 15 -23.03 18.59 28.49
CA VAL A 15 -22.61 17.93 29.74
C VAL A 15 -23.79 17.19 30.38
N ALA A 16 -23.52 15.92 30.65
CA ALA A 16 -23.93 15.09 31.79
C ALA A 16 -25.31 14.41 31.84
N SER A 17 -25.21 13.12 32.03
CA SER A 17 -25.67 12.34 33.23
C SER A 17 -25.51 10.84 32.91
N VAL A 18 -24.73 10.12 33.50
CA VAL A 18 -24.37 9.49 34.78
C VAL A 18 -25.52 8.73 35.44
N LEU A 19 -25.27 7.42 35.55
CA LEU A 19 -25.54 6.45 36.61
C LEU A 19 -26.91 5.73 36.74
N ALA A 20 -26.69 4.46 36.82
CA ALA A 20 -27.28 3.47 37.73
C ALA A 20 -28.37 2.53 37.22
N GLY A 21 -28.09 1.25 37.36
CA GLY A 21 -28.88 0.34 38.11
C GLY A 21 -28.71 -1.13 37.80
N CYS A 22 -28.16 -1.85 38.74
CA CYS A 22 -28.16 -3.32 38.86
C CYS A 22 -29.55 -3.92 38.90
N GLY A 23 -29.67 -5.19 38.48
CA GLY A 23 -30.80 -6.01 38.86
C GLY A 23 -30.89 -7.34 38.12
N SER A 24 -30.42 -8.38 38.79
CA SER A 24 -30.53 -9.80 38.42
C SER A 24 -31.99 -10.27 38.30
N THR A 25 -32.24 -11.29 37.47
CA THR A 25 -32.77 -12.59 37.93
C THR A 25 -32.87 -13.61 36.80
N ALA A 26 -32.56 -14.83 37.13
CA ALA A 26 -32.58 -16.04 36.32
C ALA A 26 -34.00 -16.51 35.98
N SER A 27 -34.15 -17.25 34.89
CA SER A 27 -34.89 -18.52 34.83
C SER A 27 -34.69 -19.26 33.52
N THR A 28 -34.14 -20.41 33.60
CA THR A 28 -34.32 -21.68 32.88
C THR A 28 -35.44 -21.73 31.83
N ASP A 29 -35.11 -22.19 30.61
CA ASP A 29 -35.63 -23.48 30.15
C ASP A 29 -34.88 -24.04 28.92
N THR A 30 -34.90 -25.31 28.89
CA THR A 30 -34.13 -26.36 28.22
C THR A 30 -34.56 -26.61 26.76
N ALA A 31 -33.59 -27.06 25.98
CA ALA A 31 -33.67 -28.12 24.97
C ALA A 31 -33.72 -27.78 23.49
N THR A 32 -32.80 -28.43 22.83
CA THR A 32 -32.71 -28.90 21.44
C THR A 32 -32.12 -27.95 20.41
N ALA A 33 -30.84 -28.21 20.10
CA ALA A 33 -30.38 -28.57 18.75
C ALA A 33 -28.88 -28.85 18.78
N ALA A 34 -28.52 -30.09 18.81
CA ALA A 34 -27.21 -30.57 18.35
C ALA A 34 -27.29 -30.68 16.84
N THR A 35 -26.37 -30.08 16.16
CA THR A 35 -25.74 -30.40 14.85
C THR A 35 -25.45 -29.11 14.08
N SER A 36 -24.33 -28.43 14.45
CA SER A 36 -23.65 -27.47 13.58
C SER A 36 -22.30 -26.98 14.16
N ALA A 37 -21.65 -27.75 15.03
CA ALA A 37 -20.44 -27.29 15.72
C ALA A 37 -19.13 -27.94 15.23
N ALA A 38 -19.09 -28.51 14.02
CA ALA A 38 -17.90 -29.22 13.53
C ALA A 38 -17.12 -28.51 12.40
N ALA A 39 -17.64 -27.39 11.84
CA ALA A 39 -16.97 -26.67 10.75
C ALA A 39 -16.29 -25.35 11.15
N ALA A 40 -16.62 -24.79 12.34
CA ALA A 40 -16.04 -23.53 12.80
C ALA A 40 -14.75 -23.70 13.63
N ALA A 41 -14.45 -24.90 14.14
CA ALA A 41 -13.31 -25.13 15.02
C ALA A 41 -11.96 -25.32 14.31
N THR A 42 -11.95 -25.47 12.97
CA THR A 42 -10.71 -25.66 12.19
C THR A 42 -10.14 -24.36 11.63
N SER A 43 -10.91 -23.29 11.55
CA SER A 43 -10.47 -21.99 11.04
C SER A 43 -9.82 -21.11 12.12
N GLU A 44 -10.33 -21.14 13.35
CA GLU A 44 -9.74 -20.37 14.47
C GLU A 44 -8.40 -20.95 14.97
N ALA A 45 -8.20 -22.28 14.89
CA ALA A 45 -6.95 -22.89 15.32
C ALA A 45 -5.79 -22.63 14.34
N ALA A 46 -6.07 -22.37 13.05
CA ALA A 46 -5.04 -22.05 12.06
C ALA A 46 -4.62 -20.57 12.12
N ALA A 47 -5.54 -19.67 12.43
CA ALA A 47 -5.24 -18.23 12.57
C ALA A 47 -4.51 -17.92 13.88
N ALA A 48 -4.82 -18.61 14.96
CA ALA A 48 -4.14 -18.46 16.25
C ALA A 48 -2.70 -19.04 16.22
N ALA A 49 -2.48 -20.14 15.51
CA ALA A 49 -1.16 -20.76 15.40
C ALA A 49 -0.18 -19.93 14.54
N THR A 50 -0.69 -19.20 13.52
CA THR A 50 0.15 -18.29 12.71
C THR A 50 0.46 -16.98 13.43
N SER A 51 -0.45 -16.49 14.27
CA SER A 51 -0.24 -15.28 15.08
C SER A 51 0.75 -15.51 16.23
N GLU A 52 0.69 -16.66 16.92
CA GLU A 52 1.65 -17.01 17.98
C GLU A 52 3.04 -17.34 17.42
N ALA A 53 3.14 -17.95 16.26
CA ALA A 53 4.44 -18.23 15.62
C ALA A 53 5.11 -16.94 15.11
N ALA A 54 4.35 -15.97 14.63
CA ALA A 54 4.87 -14.66 14.21
C ALA A 54 5.28 -13.80 15.42
N ALA A 55 4.50 -13.83 16.51
CA ALA A 55 4.83 -13.13 17.74
C ALA A 55 6.03 -13.74 18.50
N ALA A 56 6.20 -15.08 18.45
CA ALA A 56 7.33 -15.76 19.04
C ALA A 56 8.63 -15.53 18.23
N ALA A 57 8.55 -15.46 16.90
CA ALA A 57 9.71 -15.18 16.04
C ALA A 57 10.21 -13.72 16.19
N THR A 58 9.29 -12.75 16.41
CA THR A 58 9.67 -11.35 16.69
C THR A 58 10.25 -11.14 18.08
N SER A 59 9.84 -11.95 19.07
CA SER A 59 10.34 -11.86 20.45
C SER A 59 11.77 -12.44 20.61
N GLU A 60 12.14 -13.49 19.87
CA GLU A 60 13.50 -14.04 19.92
C GLU A 60 14.52 -13.21 19.10
N ALA A 61 14.09 -12.57 18.02
CA ALA A 61 14.98 -11.71 17.25
C ALA A 61 15.32 -10.39 17.95
N ALA A 62 14.44 -9.89 18.82
CA ALA A 62 14.68 -8.65 19.58
C ALA A 62 15.68 -8.82 20.75
N ALA A 63 16.03 -10.05 21.14
CA ALA A 63 16.91 -10.32 22.28
C ALA A 63 18.40 -10.50 21.90
N ALA A 64 18.77 -10.41 20.63
CA ALA A 64 20.09 -10.88 20.17
C ALA A 64 21.10 -9.80 19.80
N ASP A 65 20.78 -8.49 19.80
CA ASP A 65 21.76 -7.50 19.35
C ASP A 65 21.77 -6.21 20.19
N SER A 66 22.28 -6.31 21.41
CA SER A 66 22.76 -5.16 22.17
C SER A 66 24.28 -4.97 21.98
N THR A 67 24.75 -4.96 20.75
CA THR A 67 26.10 -4.51 20.47
C THR A 67 26.11 -3.00 20.70
N GLU A 68 26.78 -2.53 21.74
CA GLU A 68 26.98 -1.11 21.99
C GLU A 68 27.64 -0.49 20.75
N LEU A 69 26.90 0.35 20.04
CA LEU A 69 27.44 1.05 18.88
C LEU A 69 28.49 2.06 19.36
N ALA A 70 29.59 2.11 18.65
CA ALA A 70 30.67 3.08 18.95
C ALA A 70 30.24 4.53 18.66
N TYR A 71 29.23 4.71 17.77
CA TYR A 71 28.68 6.02 17.41
C TYR A 71 27.69 6.50 18.47
N LYS A 72 27.82 7.76 18.85
CA LYS A 72 26.89 8.50 19.71
C LYS A 72 26.64 9.85 19.06
N GLY A 73 25.39 10.23 18.87
CA GLY A 73 25.06 11.49 18.20
C GLY A 73 23.67 11.47 17.56
N GLU A 74 23.54 12.16 16.45
CA GLU A 74 22.29 12.30 15.72
C GLU A 74 22.38 11.60 14.37
N ILE A 75 21.30 10.94 13.96
CA ILE A 75 21.10 10.37 12.63
C ILE A 75 19.81 10.96 12.07
N ASN A 76 19.88 11.50 10.87
CA ASN A 76 18.71 12.01 10.15
C ASN A 76 18.14 10.89 9.27
N LEU A 77 16.92 10.45 9.56
CA LEU A 77 16.19 9.43 8.81
C LEU A 77 15.01 10.05 8.09
N MET A 78 14.84 9.75 6.81
CA MET A 78 13.69 10.18 6.04
C MET A 78 12.95 8.99 5.41
N HIS A 79 11.62 8.93 5.62
CA HIS A 79 10.78 7.85 5.09
C HIS A 79 9.32 8.30 4.87
N TYR A 80 8.53 7.43 4.22
CA TYR A 80 7.10 7.69 3.91
C TYR A 80 6.12 6.73 4.61
N SER A 81 6.57 5.98 5.62
CA SER A 81 5.66 5.14 6.42
C SER A 81 4.95 5.98 7.48
N THR A 82 4.02 6.84 7.05
CA THR A 82 3.17 7.62 7.96
C THR A 82 2.19 6.70 8.69
N SER A 83 1.70 7.11 9.86
CA SER A 83 0.64 6.36 10.55
C SER A 83 -0.72 6.54 9.88
N GLU A 84 -0.96 7.70 9.26
CA GLU A 84 -2.26 8.06 8.68
C GLU A 84 -2.54 7.36 7.36
N GLU A 85 -1.54 7.30 6.46
CA GLU A 85 -1.73 6.68 5.13
C GLU A 85 -1.51 5.17 5.12
N SER A 86 -0.82 4.65 6.10
CA SER A 86 -0.41 3.24 6.15
C SER A 86 -0.83 2.53 7.44
N GLU A 87 -1.82 3.04 8.14
CA GLU A 87 -2.42 2.33 9.27
C GLU A 87 -3.00 0.99 8.81
N GLY A 88 -2.67 -0.08 9.54
CA GLY A 88 -3.05 -1.43 9.14
C GLY A 88 -2.24 -2.04 8.00
N ASN A 89 -1.34 -1.31 7.37
CA ASN A 89 -0.38 -1.86 6.43
C ASN A 89 0.76 -2.56 7.19
N GLY A 90 0.74 -3.90 7.20
CA GLY A 90 1.68 -4.70 8.00
C GLY A 90 3.16 -4.45 7.68
N GLY A 91 3.51 -4.06 6.45
CA GLY A 91 4.87 -3.66 6.07
C GLY A 91 5.30 -2.35 6.71
N SER A 92 4.45 -1.32 6.61
CA SER A 92 4.71 0.00 7.20
C SER A 92 4.68 -0.02 8.73
N ASP A 93 3.73 -0.76 9.33
CA ASP A 93 3.65 -0.96 10.77
C ASP A 93 4.89 -1.69 11.31
N GLY A 94 5.34 -2.73 10.59
CA GLY A 94 6.55 -3.46 10.89
C GLY A 94 7.79 -2.56 10.80
N PHE A 95 7.88 -1.71 9.80
CA PHE A 95 8.97 -0.75 9.64
C PHE A 95 9.02 0.27 10.77
N ARG A 96 7.89 0.89 11.14
CA ARG A 96 7.80 1.81 12.29
C ARG A 96 8.17 1.11 13.61
N THR A 97 7.70 -0.13 13.79
CA THR A 97 8.05 -0.94 14.96
C THR A 97 9.54 -1.25 15.02
N MET A 98 10.15 -1.57 13.88
CA MET A 98 11.59 -1.80 13.78
C MET A 98 12.38 -0.55 14.20
N ILE A 99 11.99 0.62 13.72
CA ILE A 99 12.61 1.90 14.08
C ILE A 99 12.49 2.14 15.60
N SER A 100 11.28 2.01 16.15
CA SER A 100 11.04 2.22 17.59
C SER A 100 11.83 1.25 18.48
N ASN A 101 11.94 -0.01 18.06
CA ASN A 101 12.76 -1.00 18.75
C ASN A 101 14.26 -0.63 18.70
N TRP A 102 14.72 -0.13 17.54
CA TRP A 102 16.10 0.30 17.37
C TRP A 102 16.41 1.51 18.24
N GLU A 103 15.57 2.54 18.31
CA GLU A 103 15.71 3.70 19.19
C GLU A 103 15.77 3.27 20.66
N THR A 104 14.91 2.32 21.05
CA THR A 104 14.90 1.76 22.41
C THR A 104 16.23 1.04 22.76
N ALA A 105 16.80 0.32 21.79
CA ALA A 105 18.05 -0.42 21.96
C ALA A 105 19.28 0.50 21.94
N HIS A 106 19.18 1.70 21.36
CA HIS A 106 20.30 2.64 21.20
C HIS A 106 19.99 4.04 21.75
N PRO A 107 19.73 4.19 23.06
CA PRO A 107 19.30 5.45 23.67
C PRO A 107 20.35 6.59 23.62
N ASP A 108 21.60 6.27 23.32
CA ASP A 108 22.70 7.24 23.15
C ASP A 108 22.73 7.87 21.72
N ILE A 109 21.83 7.43 20.82
CA ILE A 109 21.71 7.96 19.47
C ILE A 109 20.34 8.60 19.32
N THR A 110 20.30 9.85 18.88
CA THR A 110 19.06 10.54 18.53
C THR A 110 18.74 10.28 17.06
N LEU A 111 17.58 9.67 16.78
CA LEU A 111 17.08 9.49 15.44
C LEU A 111 16.10 10.62 15.09
N ASN A 112 16.55 11.57 14.27
CA ASN A 112 15.70 12.65 13.77
C ASN A 112 14.91 12.14 12.57
N GLN A 113 13.64 11.83 12.77
CA GLN A 113 12.78 11.28 11.73
C GLN A 113 12.06 12.41 10.99
N ASN A 114 12.20 12.45 9.66
CA ASN A 114 11.37 13.24 8.75
C ASN A 114 10.43 12.28 8.01
N VAL A 115 9.16 12.29 8.38
CA VAL A 115 8.14 11.37 7.86
C VAL A 115 7.15 12.16 7.02
N LEU A 116 7.00 11.80 5.76
CA LEU A 116 6.16 12.50 4.79
C LEU A 116 5.23 11.52 4.09
N ALA A 117 4.11 12.04 3.58
CA ALA A 117 3.27 11.31 2.64
C ALA A 117 4.06 10.83 1.42
N ASN A 118 3.65 9.73 0.80
CA ASN A 118 4.45 9.07 -0.24
C ASN A 118 4.87 10.01 -1.38
N ASP A 119 3.96 10.79 -1.92
CA ASP A 119 4.25 11.67 -3.06
C ASP A 119 5.05 12.92 -2.66
N GLU A 120 4.80 13.44 -1.46
CA GLU A 120 5.61 14.51 -0.88
C GLU A 120 7.04 14.04 -0.62
N TYR A 121 7.20 12.83 -0.06
CA TYR A 121 8.50 12.20 0.12
C TYR A 121 9.29 12.11 -1.18
N LYS A 122 8.69 11.59 -2.25
CA LYS A 122 9.34 11.43 -3.56
C LYS A 122 9.82 12.76 -4.11
N THR A 123 9.01 13.80 -3.98
CA THR A 123 9.33 15.16 -4.43
C THR A 123 10.47 15.76 -3.63
N GLN A 124 10.40 15.64 -2.31
CA GLN A 124 11.39 16.23 -1.42
C GLN A 124 12.74 15.51 -1.52
N ILE A 125 12.77 14.17 -1.49
CA ILE A 125 14.01 13.43 -1.55
C ILE A 125 14.73 13.63 -2.90
N ALA A 126 13.98 13.77 -4.02
CA ALA A 126 14.55 14.10 -5.31
C ALA A 126 15.18 15.51 -5.33
N THR A 127 14.53 16.48 -4.66
CA THR A 127 15.06 17.84 -4.52
C THR A 127 16.33 17.86 -3.68
N MET A 128 16.36 17.13 -2.58
CA MET A 128 17.53 17.00 -1.71
C MET A 128 18.69 16.30 -2.45
N ALA A 129 18.39 15.25 -3.23
CA ALA A 129 19.39 14.59 -4.07
C ALA A 129 20.01 15.54 -5.11
N ALA A 130 19.20 16.38 -5.74
CA ALA A 130 19.67 17.37 -6.70
C ALA A 130 20.52 18.48 -6.05
N ALA A 131 20.30 18.75 -4.77
CA ALA A 131 21.04 19.74 -3.97
C ALA A 131 22.28 19.16 -3.28
N ASP A 132 22.55 17.85 -3.40
CA ASP A 132 23.59 17.12 -2.66
C ASP A 132 23.41 17.26 -1.13
N ASP A 133 22.16 17.23 -0.67
CA ASP A 133 21.73 17.46 0.72
C ASP A 133 20.81 16.32 1.20
N LEU A 134 21.17 15.08 0.89
CA LEU A 134 20.44 13.91 1.34
C LEU A 134 20.62 13.66 2.84
N PRO A 135 19.61 13.14 3.55
CA PRO A 135 19.74 12.73 4.94
C PRO A 135 20.69 11.51 5.07
N ASP A 136 21.12 11.21 6.29
CA ASP A 136 22.05 10.12 6.58
C ASP A 136 21.49 8.76 6.16
N VAL A 137 20.18 8.56 6.39
CA VAL A 137 19.45 7.33 6.04
C VAL A 137 18.10 7.69 5.42
N PHE A 138 17.71 6.99 4.37
CA PHE A 138 16.43 7.23 3.71
C PHE A 138 15.93 6.00 2.95
N LEU A 139 14.64 5.94 2.64
CA LEU A 139 14.06 4.89 1.81
C LEU A 139 14.39 5.12 0.33
N LEU A 140 15.34 4.36 -0.20
CA LEU A 140 15.71 4.43 -1.61
C LEU A 140 14.68 3.70 -2.48
N GLN A 141 14.12 4.40 -3.46
CA GLN A 141 13.32 3.74 -4.49
C GLN A 141 14.23 3.03 -5.49
N GLY A 142 13.96 1.75 -5.75
CA GLY A 142 14.81 0.90 -6.59
C GLY A 142 15.09 1.46 -7.98
N MET A 143 14.14 2.20 -8.57
CA MET A 143 14.30 2.87 -9.87
C MET A 143 15.42 3.92 -9.88
N ASN A 144 15.74 4.53 -8.74
CA ASN A 144 16.78 5.54 -8.61
C ASN A 144 18.18 4.95 -8.37
N THR A 145 18.28 3.68 -8.00
CA THR A 145 19.52 3.06 -7.52
C THR A 145 20.70 3.28 -8.47
N LYS A 146 20.56 2.87 -9.74
CA LYS A 146 21.65 2.96 -10.72
C LYS A 146 22.05 4.42 -11.01
N SER A 147 21.07 5.31 -11.11
CA SER A 147 21.30 6.72 -11.36
C SER A 147 22.03 7.39 -10.19
N TRP A 148 21.55 7.16 -8.97
CA TRP A 148 22.11 7.77 -7.76
C TRP A 148 23.45 7.17 -7.39
N ALA A 149 23.66 5.87 -7.60
CA ALA A 149 24.96 5.23 -7.44
C ALA A 149 26.01 5.81 -8.38
N SER A 150 25.66 6.03 -9.66
CA SER A 150 26.57 6.62 -10.65
C SER A 150 26.95 8.07 -10.34
N GLN A 151 26.13 8.79 -9.58
CA GLN A 151 26.36 10.16 -9.12
C GLN A 151 27.05 10.23 -7.74
N GLY A 152 27.24 9.09 -7.08
CA GLY A 152 27.84 9.03 -5.75
C GLY A 152 26.91 9.46 -4.61
N LEU A 153 25.60 9.55 -4.88
CA LEU A 153 24.59 9.97 -3.90
C LEU A 153 24.22 8.87 -2.89
N VAL A 154 24.51 7.62 -3.21
CA VAL A 154 24.28 6.46 -2.33
C VAL A 154 25.55 5.65 -2.17
N MET A 155 25.77 5.15 -0.96
CA MET A 155 26.96 4.40 -0.59
C MET A 155 26.82 2.93 -1.01
N ASP A 156 27.94 2.33 -1.43
CA ASP A 156 28.04 0.87 -1.61
C ASP A 156 27.99 0.16 -0.26
N LEU A 157 26.93 -0.57 0.00
CA LEU A 157 26.67 -1.30 1.25
C LEU A 157 26.96 -2.80 1.12
N THR A 158 27.57 -3.25 0.02
CA THR A 158 27.72 -4.68 -0.30
C THR A 158 28.34 -5.47 0.83
N ASP A 159 29.48 -5.02 1.35
CA ASP A 159 30.22 -5.72 2.39
C ASP A 159 29.45 -5.71 3.72
N THR A 160 28.84 -4.58 4.07
CA THR A 160 28.02 -4.42 5.27
C THR A 160 26.80 -5.33 5.24
N ILE A 161 26.09 -5.37 4.10
CA ILE A 161 24.91 -6.22 3.91
C ILE A 161 25.30 -7.70 4.01
N LYS A 162 26.36 -8.11 3.32
CA LYS A 162 26.81 -9.52 3.33
C LYS A 162 27.38 -9.97 4.66
N ALA A 163 27.91 -9.06 5.47
CA ALA A 163 28.39 -9.36 6.81
C ALA A 163 27.27 -9.51 7.85
N SER A 164 26.03 -9.09 7.51
CA SER A 164 24.89 -9.24 8.39
C SER A 164 24.55 -10.71 8.62
N PRO A 165 24.33 -11.15 9.87
CA PRO A 165 23.88 -12.52 10.16
C PRO A 165 22.51 -12.86 9.59
N TYR A 166 21.77 -11.85 9.13
CA TYR A 166 20.44 -12.00 8.54
C TYR A 166 20.46 -12.04 7.01
N TYR A 167 21.62 -11.83 6.36
CA TYR A 167 21.70 -11.74 4.89
C TYR A 167 21.08 -12.94 4.17
N ASP A 168 21.38 -14.15 4.65
CA ASP A 168 20.86 -15.39 4.04
C ASP A 168 19.38 -15.64 4.32
N GLN A 169 18.77 -14.88 5.24
CA GLN A 169 17.34 -14.95 5.54
C GLN A 169 16.49 -14.11 4.59
N TYR A 170 17.11 -13.14 3.89
CA TYR A 170 16.43 -12.35 2.89
C TYR A 170 16.17 -13.18 1.61
N ASN A 171 15.00 -13.01 1.03
CA ASN A 171 14.79 -13.43 -0.34
C ASN A 171 15.69 -12.58 -1.26
N GLN A 172 16.66 -13.26 -1.90
CA GLN A 172 17.70 -12.60 -2.68
C GLN A 172 17.16 -11.81 -3.89
N SER A 173 15.95 -12.14 -4.39
CA SER A 173 15.30 -11.39 -5.47
C SER A 173 14.94 -9.96 -5.06
N TYR A 174 14.68 -9.71 -3.77
CA TYR A 174 14.34 -8.37 -3.28
C TYR A 174 15.49 -7.37 -3.36
N PHE A 175 16.73 -7.85 -3.44
CA PHE A 175 17.88 -6.97 -3.67
C PHE A 175 18.01 -6.51 -5.13
N THR A 176 17.32 -7.14 -6.07
CA THR A 176 17.47 -6.84 -7.51
C THR A 176 17.30 -5.37 -7.86
N PRO A 177 16.27 -4.64 -7.37
CA PRO A 177 16.11 -3.22 -7.66
C PRO A 177 17.21 -2.33 -7.05
N PHE A 178 17.91 -2.83 -6.03
CA PHE A 178 18.90 -2.08 -5.27
C PHE A 178 20.34 -2.41 -5.66
N LYS A 179 20.52 -3.07 -6.81
CA LYS A 179 21.83 -3.46 -7.33
C LYS A 179 22.22 -2.66 -8.58
N ASP A 180 23.54 -2.42 -8.68
CA ASP A 180 24.20 -2.08 -9.93
C ASP A 180 25.42 -2.99 -10.11
N GLY A 181 25.33 -3.94 -11.03
CA GLY A 181 26.26 -5.06 -11.12
C GLY A 181 26.24 -5.91 -9.84
N ASP A 182 27.41 -6.13 -9.25
CA ASP A 182 27.58 -6.89 -8.00
C ASP A 182 27.43 -6.06 -6.73
N LYS A 183 27.22 -4.75 -6.86
CA LYS A 183 27.11 -3.82 -5.74
C LYS A 183 25.68 -3.66 -5.27
N MET A 184 25.50 -3.57 -3.95
CA MET A 184 24.23 -3.34 -3.28
C MET A 184 24.23 -1.99 -2.58
N TYR A 185 23.16 -1.20 -2.80
CA TYR A 185 23.06 0.19 -2.31
C TYR A 185 21.95 0.40 -1.28
N ALA A 186 21.11 -0.60 -1.06
CA ALA A 186 20.12 -0.58 0.01
C ALA A 186 19.76 -1.99 0.48
N LEU A 187 19.23 -2.06 1.72
CA LEU A 187 18.52 -3.22 2.24
C LEU A 187 17.05 -3.13 1.85
N PRO A 188 16.40 -4.23 1.44
CA PRO A 188 14.95 -4.28 1.30
C PRO A 188 14.29 -4.07 2.68
N ALA A 189 13.74 -2.88 2.93
CA ALA A 189 13.15 -2.51 4.22
C ALA A 189 11.63 -2.74 4.27
N LEU A 190 10.95 -2.44 3.17
CA LEU A 190 9.53 -2.72 3.00
C LEU A 190 9.40 -3.97 2.13
N THR A 191 8.97 -5.06 2.75
CA THR A 191 8.90 -6.38 2.10
C THR A 191 7.51 -6.61 1.55
N GLY A 192 7.48 -7.17 0.39
CA GLY A 192 6.27 -7.60 -0.31
C GLY A 192 6.48 -7.41 -1.80
N GLY A 193 6.09 -8.39 -2.60
CA GLY A 193 5.89 -8.16 -4.01
C GLY A 193 4.85 -7.06 -4.16
N THR A 194 5.12 -6.05 -4.95
CA THR A 194 4.10 -5.09 -5.34
C THR A 194 3.34 -5.64 -6.54
N CYS A 195 2.04 -5.68 -6.46
CA CYS A 195 1.18 -6.03 -7.59
C CYS A 195 -0.01 -5.08 -7.62
N THR A 196 -0.45 -4.77 -8.81
CA THR A 196 -1.72 -4.10 -9.06
C THR A 196 -2.86 -5.08 -8.82
N VAL A 197 -3.88 -4.61 -8.15
CA VAL A 197 -5.10 -5.37 -7.86
C VAL A 197 -6.33 -4.53 -8.18
N VAL A 198 -7.40 -5.20 -8.56
CA VAL A 198 -8.74 -4.61 -8.56
C VAL A 198 -9.41 -5.07 -7.26
N ILE A 199 -9.77 -4.13 -6.43
CA ILE A 199 -10.57 -4.35 -5.22
C ILE A 199 -11.99 -3.95 -5.57
N TYR A 200 -12.97 -4.84 -5.40
CA TYR A 200 -14.34 -4.57 -5.84
C TYR A 200 -15.37 -5.04 -4.82
N ASP A 201 -16.55 -4.43 -4.85
CA ASP A 201 -17.70 -4.83 -4.06
C ASP A 201 -18.47 -5.93 -4.77
N LYS A 202 -18.42 -7.16 -4.25
CA LYS A 202 -19.08 -8.34 -4.84
C LYS A 202 -20.59 -8.15 -5.03
N GLN A 203 -21.26 -7.46 -4.07
CA GLN A 203 -22.70 -7.26 -4.17
C GLN A 203 -23.05 -6.27 -5.27
N MET A 204 -22.33 -5.14 -5.36
CA MET A 204 -22.56 -4.15 -6.41
C MET A 204 -22.37 -4.74 -7.81
N TRP A 205 -21.33 -5.58 -8.00
CA TRP A 205 -21.10 -6.26 -9.28
C TRP A 205 -22.16 -7.35 -9.56
N ALA A 206 -22.62 -8.07 -8.53
CA ALA A 206 -23.71 -9.04 -8.68
C ALA A 206 -25.02 -8.35 -9.08
N ASP A 207 -25.32 -7.20 -8.52
CA ASP A 207 -26.50 -6.39 -8.88
C ASP A 207 -26.41 -5.85 -10.31
N ALA A 208 -25.20 -5.59 -10.81
CA ALA A 208 -24.92 -5.27 -12.21
C ALA A 208 -24.96 -6.50 -13.16
N GLY A 209 -25.17 -7.71 -12.61
CA GLY A 209 -25.31 -8.94 -13.38
C GLY A 209 -24.03 -9.76 -13.54
N TYR A 210 -23.01 -9.51 -12.71
CA TYR A 210 -21.72 -10.21 -12.76
C TYR A 210 -21.42 -10.89 -11.42
N ASP A 211 -21.25 -12.21 -11.41
CA ASP A 211 -20.93 -12.99 -10.20
C ASP A 211 -19.54 -12.67 -9.62
N SER A 212 -18.68 -12.05 -10.41
CA SER A 212 -17.33 -11.57 -10.03
C SER A 212 -16.94 -10.39 -10.91
N PHE A 213 -15.84 -9.72 -10.59
CA PHE A 213 -15.26 -8.72 -11.49
C PHE A 213 -14.99 -9.35 -12.87
N PRO A 214 -15.39 -8.74 -14.00
CA PRO A 214 -15.26 -9.33 -15.32
C PRO A 214 -13.81 -9.58 -15.74
N ASP A 215 -13.58 -10.70 -16.45
CA ASP A 215 -12.26 -11.08 -16.97
C ASP A 215 -11.83 -10.27 -18.20
N ASN A 216 -12.68 -9.38 -18.69
CA ASN A 216 -12.41 -8.56 -19.86
C ASN A 216 -13.00 -7.15 -19.74
N TRP A 217 -12.34 -6.20 -20.39
CA TRP A 217 -12.70 -4.79 -20.30
C TRP A 217 -13.99 -4.42 -21.06
N ASP A 218 -14.44 -5.23 -22.00
CA ASP A 218 -15.70 -4.95 -22.73
C ASP A 218 -16.90 -5.18 -21.83
N ASP A 219 -16.85 -6.20 -20.97
CA ASP A 219 -17.87 -6.43 -19.94
C ASP A 219 -17.83 -5.35 -18.86
N VAL A 220 -16.64 -4.91 -18.45
CA VAL A 220 -16.50 -3.76 -17.52
C VAL A 220 -17.15 -2.50 -18.10
N LYS A 221 -16.90 -2.20 -19.38
CA LYS A 221 -17.53 -1.06 -20.08
C LYS A 221 -19.05 -1.25 -20.20
N THR A 222 -19.51 -2.48 -20.32
CA THR A 222 -20.96 -2.76 -20.38
C THR A 222 -21.62 -2.50 -19.02
N ALA A 223 -20.98 -2.90 -17.92
CA ALA A 223 -21.45 -2.65 -16.56
C ALA A 223 -21.51 -1.15 -16.21
N MET A 224 -20.69 -0.32 -16.87
CA MET A 224 -20.64 1.14 -16.62
C MET A 224 -22.00 1.82 -16.73
N ALA A 225 -22.86 1.36 -17.65
CA ALA A 225 -24.20 1.95 -17.82
C ALA A 225 -25.06 1.74 -16.57
N TYR A 226 -24.98 0.56 -15.97
CA TYR A 226 -25.68 0.25 -14.72
C TYR A 226 -25.18 1.13 -13.56
N PHE A 227 -23.88 1.20 -13.34
CA PHE A 227 -23.32 2.00 -12.25
C PHE A 227 -23.60 3.49 -12.40
N LYS A 228 -23.57 3.99 -13.63
CA LYS A 228 -23.94 5.38 -13.91
C LYS A 228 -25.41 5.69 -13.60
N ASP A 229 -26.32 4.75 -13.88
CA ASP A 229 -27.74 4.90 -13.54
C ASP A 229 -27.96 4.88 -12.02
N GLU A 230 -27.12 4.14 -11.28
CA GLU A 230 -27.12 4.12 -9.81
C GLU A 230 -26.37 5.33 -9.21
N GLY A 231 -25.71 6.15 -10.01
CA GLY A 231 -24.96 7.32 -9.55
C GLY A 231 -23.61 6.97 -8.90
N VAL A 232 -23.02 5.85 -9.28
CA VAL A 232 -21.79 5.28 -8.75
C VAL A 232 -20.74 5.21 -9.86
N ASP A 233 -19.47 5.52 -9.54
CA ASP A 233 -18.38 5.29 -10.47
C ASP A 233 -18.11 3.78 -10.64
N THR A 234 -17.80 3.36 -11.86
CA THR A 234 -17.51 1.94 -12.12
C THR A 234 -16.24 1.51 -11.42
N ILE A 235 -15.18 2.32 -11.53
CA ILE A 235 -13.89 2.09 -10.92
C ILE A 235 -13.33 3.42 -10.42
N ALA A 236 -12.99 3.51 -9.14
CA ALA A 236 -12.17 4.58 -8.61
C ALA A 236 -10.71 4.39 -9.01
N PHE A 237 -10.10 5.45 -9.51
CA PHE A 237 -8.69 5.49 -9.89
C PHE A 237 -8.11 6.88 -9.62
N GLY A 238 -6.96 6.95 -8.95
CA GLY A 238 -6.30 8.20 -8.62
C GLY A 238 -4.93 8.33 -9.30
N ASN A 239 -4.75 9.34 -10.15
CA ASN A 239 -3.50 9.60 -10.86
C ASN A 239 -2.94 11.01 -10.57
N GLY A 240 -3.41 11.66 -9.50
CA GLY A 240 -2.90 12.98 -9.10
C GLY A 240 -1.40 12.98 -8.82
N GLY A 241 -0.87 11.89 -8.29
CA GLY A 241 0.56 11.66 -8.10
C GLY A 241 1.35 11.35 -9.39
N GLN A 242 0.67 11.21 -10.53
CA GLN A 242 1.23 10.99 -11.89
C GLN A 242 2.07 9.70 -12.06
N TRP A 243 1.98 8.76 -11.12
CA TRP A 243 2.70 7.49 -11.21
C TRP A 243 1.74 6.29 -11.41
N GLN A 244 0.50 6.38 -10.94
CA GLN A 244 -0.45 5.28 -10.89
C GLN A 244 -0.80 4.76 -12.29
N ALA A 245 -1.13 5.65 -13.23
CA ALA A 245 -1.42 5.25 -14.60
C ALA A 245 -0.25 4.51 -15.26
N ASN A 246 0.99 4.83 -14.89
CA ASN A 246 2.16 4.13 -15.38
C ASN A 246 2.44 2.85 -14.60
N SER A 247 2.49 2.90 -13.27
CA SER A 247 2.90 1.78 -12.43
C SER A 247 1.80 0.73 -12.28
N ASP A 248 0.56 1.18 -11.98
CA ASP A 248 -0.52 0.27 -11.64
C ASP A 248 -1.25 -0.24 -12.88
N PHE A 249 -1.24 0.52 -13.97
CA PHE A 249 -1.96 0.16 -15.18
C PHE A 249 -1.04 -0.18 -16.35
N LEU A 250 -0.31 0.79 -16.89
CA LEU A 250 0.44 0.61 -18.13
C LEU A 250 1.57 -0.41 -18.01
N SER A 251 2.33 -0.44 -16.92
CA SER A 251 3.44 -1.39 -16.78
C SER A 251 2.93 -2.83 -16.63
N THR A 252 1.84 -3.04 -15.91
CA THR A 252 1.18 -4.35 -15.75
C THR A 252 0.57 -4.82 -17.07
N LEU A 253 -0.13 -3.92 -17.77
CA LEU A 253 -0.75 -4.21 -19.06
C LEU A 253 0.29 -4.36 -20.17
N GLY A 254 1.32 -3.50 -20.16
CA GLY A 254 2.36 -3.48 -21.18
C GLY A 254 3.07 -4.82 -21.33
N ASP A 255 3.38 -5.47 -20.21
CA ASP A 255 4.00 -6.80 -20.20
C ASP A 255 3.16 -7.87 -20.94
N ARG A 256 1.83 -7.80 -20.86
CA ARG A 256 0.92 -8.69 -21.60
C ARG A 256 0.99 -8.51 -23.11
N TYR A 257 1.36 -7.32 -23.59
CA TYR A 257 1.54 -7.01 -25.02
C TYR A 257 2.95 -7.28 -25.52
N THR A 258 3.95 -6.93 -24.71
CA THR A 258 5.37 -6.97 -25.13
C THR A 258 6.08 -8.24 -24.69
N GLY A 259 5.62 -8.85 -23.60
CA GLY A 259 6.34 -9.90 -22.86
C GLY A 259 7.46 -9.30 -21.99
N LYS A 260 7.77 -10.00 -20.89
CA LYS A 260 8.74 -9.58 -19.87
C LYS A 260 10.15 -9.28 -20.41
N ASP A 261 10.57 -10.02 -21.45
CA ASP A 261 11.90 -9.87 -22.00
C ASP A 261 12.10 -8.52 -22.72
N TRP A 262 11.02 -7.91 -23.20
CA TRP A 262 11.07 -6.59 -23.81
C TRP A 262 11.41 -5.51 -22.78
N PHE A 263 10.76 -5.52 -21.62
CA PHE A 263 11.05 -4.57 -20.53
C PHE A 263 12.50 -4.73 -20.04
N GLN A 264 12.99 -5.97 -19.91
CA GLN A 264 14.38 -6.21 -19.52
C GLN A 264 15.36 -5.60 -20.53
N LYS A 265 15.10 -5.73 -21.82
CA LYS A 265 15.92 -5.09 -22.87
C LYS A 265 15.93 -3.57 -22.78
N ILE A 266 14.76 -2.95 -22.49
CA ILE A 266 14.69 -1.50 -22.27
C ILE A 266 15.56 -1.10 -21.06
N ILE A 267 15.48 -1.81 -19.95
CA ILE A 267 16.29 -1.57 -18.74
C ILE A 267 17.79 -1.71 -19.05
N ASP A 268 18.16 -2.71 -19.84
CA ASP A 268 19.54 -3.00 -20.22
C ASP A 268 20.04 -2.08 -21.36
N LYS A 269 19.19 -1.18 -21.85
CA LYS A 269 19.46 -0.27 -22.97
C LYS A 269 19.83 -1.03 -24.27
N ASP A 270 19.29 -2.22 -24.44
CA ASP A 270 19.41 -2.98 -25.68
C ASP A 270 18.57 -2.31 -26.78
N THR A 271 19.23 -1.85 -27.83
CA THR A 271 18.60 -1.12 -28.94
C THR A 271 17.67 -1.98 -29.80
N SER A 272 17.61 -3.30 -29.56
CA SER A 272 16.64 -4.19 -30.21
C SER A 272 15.21 -4.04 -29.69
N ALA A 273 15.01 -3.39 -28.53
CA ALA A 273 13.69 -3.02 -28.00
C ALA A 273 13.57 -1.48 -27.99
N LYS A 274 12.42 -0.98 -28.41
CA LYS A 274 12.14 0.46 -28.53
C LYS A 274 10.71 0.76 -28.13
N PHE A 275 10.46 1.92 -27.54
CA PHE A 275 9.11 2.42 -27.25
C PHE A 275 8.24 2.69 -28.50
N THR A 276 8.83 2.50 -29.70
CA THR A 276 8.11 2.56 -30.99
C THR A 276 7.78 1.18 -31.55
N ASP A 277 8.04 0.10 -30.81
CA ASP A 277 7.69 -1.25 -31.25
C ASP A 277 6.15 -1.42 -31.23
N ASP A 278 5.63 -2.11 -32.24
CA ASP A 278 4.18 -2.26 -32.44
C ASP A 278 3.46 -2.84 -31.23
N SER A 279 4.10 -3.75 -30.47
CA SER A 279 3.54 -4.34 -29.27
C SER A 279 3.36 -3.30 -28.16
N TRP A 280 4.34 -2.43 -27.96
CA TRP A 280 4.24 -1.34 -26.98
C TRP A 280 3.23 -0.27 -27.42
N VAL A 281 3.23 0.10 -28.70
CA VAL A 281 2.25 1.06 -29.26
C VAL A 281 0.83 0.55 -29.06
N LYS A 282 0.58 -0.75 -29.24
CA LYS A 282 -0.74 -1.36 -28.95
C LYS A 282 -1.11 -1.29 -27.48
N ALA A 283 -0.16 -1.51 -26.55
CA ALA A 283 -0.41 -1.35 -25.12
C ALA A 283 -0.80 0.09 -24.76
N LEU A 284 -0.07 1.08 -25.31
CA LEU A 284 -0.39 2.50 -25.15
C LEU A 284 -1.78 2.85 -25.71
N GLN A 285 -2.12 2.33 -26.87
CA GLN A 285 -3.39 2.57 -27.51
C GLN A 285 -4.56 2.00 -26.69
N PHE A 286 -4.40 0.77 -26.22
CA PHE A 286 -5.37 0.15 -25.32
C PHE A 286 -5.53 0.94 -24.03
N THR A 287 -4.41 1.37 -23.41
CA THR A 287 -4.43 2.22 -22.21
C THR A 287 -5.21 3.51 -22.47
N GLN A 288 -4.93 4.20 -23.59
CA GLN A 288 -5.66 5.40 -23.98
C GLN A 288 -7.16 5.14 -24.14
N ASP A 289 -7.53 4.05 -24.81
CA ASP A 289 -8.93 3.70 -25.05
C ASP A 289 -9.68 3.42 -23.72
N ILE A 290 -9.02 2.79 -22.76
CA ILE A 290 -9.59 2.54 -21.42
C ILE A 290 -9.78 3.86 -20.65
N PHE A 291 -8.77 4.72 -20.59
CA PHE A 291 -8.86 5.99 -19.88
C PHE A 291 -9.87 6.96 -20.53
N GLN A 292 -10.10 6.85 -21.82
CA GLN A 292 -11.11 7.65 -22.54
C GLN A 292 -12.51 7.05 -22.52
N SER A 293 -12.67 5.82 -22.07
CA SER A 293 -13.98 5.14 -22.07
C SER A 293 -14.97 5.68 -21.03
N GLY A 294 -14.48 6.38 -20.00
CA GLY A 294 -15.31 6.89 -18.91
C GLY A 294 -15.60 5.88 -17.80
N ILE A 295 -14.83 4.77 -17.72
CA ILE A 295 -15.00 3.78 -16.65
C ILE A 295 -14.43 4.24 -15.30
N PHE A 296 -13.54 5.24 -15.30
CA PHE A 296 -12.99 5.83 -14.09
C PHE A 296 -13.77 7.06 -13.67
N ASN A 297 -13.65 7.45 -12.40
CA ASN A 297 -14.12 8.74 -11.89
C ASN A 297 -13.63 9.90 -12.77
N GLU A 298 -14.45 10.94 -12.95
CA GLU A 298 -14.14 12.05 -13.87
C GLU A 298 -12.85 12.82 -13.51
N ASP A 299 -12.52 12.87 -12.23
CA ASP A 299 -11.39 13.60 -11.65
C ASP A 299 -10.14 12.75 -11.44
N TYR A 300 -10.06 11.55 -12.02
CA TYR A 300 -8.96 10.59 -11.81
C TYR A 300 -7.55 11.18 -11.99
N ASN A 301 -7.38 12.22 -12.80
CA ASN A 301 -6.08 12.87 -13.02
C ASN A 301 -5.70 13.91 -11.95
N THR A 302 -6.60 14.22 -11.03
CA THR A 302 -6.40 15.26 -10.02
C THR A 302 -6.45 14.74 -8.60
N VAL A 303 -7.17 13.64 -8.38
CA VAL A 303 -7.23 12.98 -7.07
C VAL A 303 -6.05 12.04 -6.87
N THR A 304 -5.61 11.90 -5.64
CA THR A 304 -4.53 10.98 -5.26
C THR A 304 -5.02 9.54 -5.27
N ASN A 305 -4.11 8.57 -5.11
CA ASN A 305 -4.47 7.17 -4.90
C ASN A 305 -5.31 7.00 -3.62
N GLU A 306 -4.93 7.72 -2.58
CA GLU A 306 -5.60 7.73 -1.28
C GLU A 306 -7.03 8.27 -1.39
N ASP A 307 -7.25 9.37 -2.13
CA ASP A 307 -8.58 9.92 -2.37
C ASP A 307 -9.47 8.94 -3.14
N ALA A 308 -8.94 8.32 -4.21
CA ALA A 308 -9.68 7.33 -4.99
C ALA A 308 -10.02 6.08 -4.17
N ARG A 309 -9.16 5.67 -3.25
CA ARG A 309 -9.43 4.60 -2.30
C ARG A 309 -10.61 4.93 -1.41
N GLU A 310 -10.74 6.20 -0.96
CA GLU A 310 -11.88 6.65 -0.16
C GLU A 310 -13.20 6.63 -0.96
N TYR A 311 -13.17 6.87 -2.28
CA TYR A 311 -14.37 6.71 -3.13
C TYR A 311 -14.90 5.27 -3.11
N TYR A 312 -14.02 4.29 -3.13
CA TYR A 312 -14.41 2.89 -2.97
C TYR A 312 -14.92 2.58 -1.56
N ILE A 313 -14.23 3.07 -0.52
CA ILE A 313 -14.61 2.84 0.88
C ILE A 313 -16.00 3.44 1.17
N SER A 314 -16.27 4.65 0.71
CA SER A 314 -17.57 5.32 0.90
C SER A 314 -18.72 4.72 0.10
N GLY A 315 -18.43 3.91 -0.94
CA GLY A 315 -19.43 3.35 -1.83
C GLY A 315 -19.75 4.22 -3.04
N ASP A 316 -18.98 5.28 -3.26
CA ASP A 316 -19.11 6.14 -4.44
C ASP A 316 -18.53 5.47 -5.71
N ALA A 317 -17.78 4.38 -5.55
CA ALA A 317 -17.30 3.54 -6.64
C ALA A 317 -17.51 2.05 -6.37
N ALA A 318 -17.81 1.28 -7.42
CA ALA A 318 -18.05 -0.17 -7.33
C ALA A 318 -16.76 -0.99 -7.28
N ALA A 319 -15.63 -0.41 -7.71
CA ALA A 319 -14.31 -1.01 -7.63
C ALA A 319 -13.23 0.08 -7.47
N PHE A 320 -12.03 -0.34 -7.11
CA PHE A 320 -10.83 0.48 -7.02
C PHE A 320 -9.66 -0.25 -7.67
N ILE A 321 -8.88 0.45 -8.46
CA ILE A 321 -7.60 -0.06 -8.98
C ILE A 321 -6.48 0.65 -8.24
N GLY A 322 -5.68 -0.14 -7.54
CA GLY A 322 -4.50 0.31 -6.81
C GLY A 322 -3.54 -0.83 -6.63
N GLY A 323 -2.79 -0.80 -5.55
CA GLY A 323 -1.85 -1.85 -5.23
C GLY A 323 -2.26 -2.70 -4.01
N ASN A 324 -1.59 -3.82 -3.85
CA ASN A 324 -1.77 -4.65 -2.66
C ASN A 324 -1.42 -3.93 -1.34
N TRP A 325 -0.79 -2.77 -1.40
CA TRP A 325 -0.55 -1.90 -0.24
C TRP A 325 -1.82 -1.19 0.25
N ASP A 326 -2.85 -1.04 -0.60
CA ASP A 326 -4.14 -0.46 -0.23
C ASP A 326 -5.06 -1.46 0.47
N GLU A 327 -4.85 -2.76 0.23
CA GLU A 327 -5.70 -3.86 0.71
C GLU A 327 -5.87 -3.82 2.23
N SER A 328 -4.77 -3.71 2.96
CA SER A 328 -4.79 -3.74 4.43
C SER A 328 -5.54 -2.56 5.02
N TYR A 329 -5.37 -1.38 4.45
CA TYR A 329 -6.06 -0.16 4.87
C TYR A 329 -7.58 -0.27 4.61
N ILE A 330 -7.95 -0.64 3.38
CA ILE A 330 -9.37 -0.83 2.99
C ILE A 330 -10.03 -1.86 3.91
N ALA A 331 -9.36 -3.00 4.11
CA ALA A 331 -9.90 -4.07 4.95
C ALA A 331 -10.04 -3.64 6.43
N ALA A 332 -9.04 -2.92 6.98
CA ALA A 332 -9.09 -2.44 8.35
C ALA A 332 -10.19 -1.41 8.56
N THR A 333 -10.31 -0.44 7.66
CA THR A 333 -11.33 0.62 7.72
C THR A 333 -12.73 0.04 7.61
N LEU A 334 -12.98 -0.78 6.58
CA LEU A 334 -14.32 -1.37 6.40
C LEU A 334 -14.68 -2.33 7.52
N LYS A 335 -13.74 -3.10 8.05
CA LYS A 335 -14.01 -3.98 9.18
C LYS A 335 -14.42 -3.21 10.45
N ALA A 336 -13.91 -1.99 10.61
CA ALA A 336 -14.26 -1.14 11.75
C ALA A 336 -15.60 -0.43 11.55
N ASP A 337 -15.89 0.05 10.34
CA ASP A 337 -16.96 0.99 10.05
C ASP A 337 -18.14 0.36 9.30
N ASP A 338 -17.91 -0.66 8.48
CA ASP A 338 -18.93 -1.33 7.65
C ASP A 338 -18.57 -2.82 7.43
N GLU A 339 -18.97 -3.66 8.41
CA GLU A 339 -18.72 -5.10 8.36
C GLU A 339 -19.42 -5.79 7.16
N GLU A 340 -20.54 -5.28 6.68
CA GLU A 340 -21.24 -5.83 5.52
C GLU A 340 -20.41 -5.63 4.26
N LYS A 341 -19.93 -4.42 4.02
CA LYS A 341 -19.06 -4.11 2.90
C LYS A 341 -17.72 -4.84 3.00
N TYR A 342 -17.15 -4.94 4.21
CA TYR A 342 -15.95 -5.75 4.45
C TYR A 342 -16.10 -7.20 3.96
N ASN A 343 -17.23 -7.84 4.26
CA ASN A 343 -17.51 -9.22 3.82
C ASN A 343 -17.75 -9.34 2.31
N ASN A 344 -18.07 -8.23 1.65
CA ASN A 344 -18.30 -8.14 0.21
C ASN A 344 -17.05 -7.78 -0.60
N ILE A 345 -15.89 -7.53 0.04
CA ILE A 345 -14.65 -7.28 -0.69
C ILE A 345 -14.31 -8.48 -1.58
N GLY A 346 -14.06 -8.21 -2.86
CA GLY A 346 -13.52 -9.13 -3.85
C GLY A 346 -12.19 -8.61 -4.40
N PHE A 347 -11.36 -9.52 -4.93
CA PHE A 347 -10.08 -9.20 -5.54
C PHE A 347 -10.00 -9.81 -6.94
N ALA A 348 -9.48 -9.04 -7.89
CA ALA A 348 -9.13 -9.49 -9.23
C ALA A 348 -7.72 -9.00 -9.63
N VAL A 349 -7.04 -9.73 -10.53
CA VAL A 349 -5.67 -9.46 -11.01
C VAL A 349 -5.56 -9.54 -12.52
#